data_4cad097d89a9bf8369a759e89db1ada5
#
_entry.id   4cad097d89a9bf8369a759e89db1ada5
#
_cell.length_a   1.000
_cell.length_b   1.000
_cell.length_c   1.000
_cell.angle_alpha   90.00
_cell.angle_beta   90.00
_cell.angle_gamma   90.00
#
_symmetry.space_group_name_H-M   'P 1'
#
loop_
_entity.id
_entity.type
_entity.pdbx_description
1 polymer ?
#
loop_
_entity_poly.entity_id
_entity_poly.type
_entity_poly.pdbx_seq_one_letter_code
_entity_poly.pdbx_strand_id
1 'polypeptide(L)'
;IKLYRATFNNEKSQIIDKYKDKTFSEMLNDFFKNDELKMVLSGQWGYIGLPPAKASAIGMCQMMINYLKDGAFFPSGGTQEFANAIFKKFIDFGGHVMLSSKAKKILSSGNTVKGVKLEEGKEIASDAVVSNIDARQTFFELLEGRIDSPFLRKIEEMKESCSFFLLYLGVGAELDLSKLKRGFYHTSNDSSYAAGEWMYLSVPTKICPSLAPANKQIISVVVYIKDGTYKYKNINDWKSFKQDMTLSTINRLERYIPDIKKHIEVKEAATPKTLERYTLNTNGAAYGWEVSVNQIWDNRLPHKTPFDNLYLAGHWTRPGPGICAVVSSGWNVANLIMKNGGN
;
A
#
# COMPACT_ATOMS: atom_id res chain seq x y z
N ILE A 1 17.29 -1.13 -11.71
CA ILE A 1 18.70 -0.73 -11.53
C ILE A 1 19.38 -0.47 -12.88
N LYS A 2 19.25 -1.35 -13.90
CA LYS A 2 19.88 -1.12 -15.22
C LYS A 2 19.44 0.18 -15.89
N LEU A 3 18.15 0.54 -15.87
CA LEU A 3 17.66 1.80 -16.43
C LEU A 3 18.16 3.02 -15.62
N TYR A 4 18.20 2.89 -14.29
CA TYR A 4 18.70 3.95 -13.40
C TYR A 4 20.22 4.19 -13.58
N ARG A 5 21.02 3.14 -13.79
CA ARG A 5 22.46 3.25 -14.07
C ARG A 5 22.78 3.98 -15.37
N ALA A 6 21.91 3.87 -16.38
CA ALA A 6 22.09 4.57 -17.65
C ALA A 6 21.85 6.09 -17.59
N THR A 7 21.20 6.57 -16.50
CA THR A 7 20.77 7.97 -16.39
C THR A 7 21.64 8.80 -15.43
N PHE A 8 22.55 8.19 -14.66
CA PHE A 8 23.34 8.87 -13.64
C PHE A 8 24.86 8.78 -13.87
N ASN A 9 25.55 9.91 -13.62
CA ASN A 9 27.01 9.98 -13.59
C ASN A 9 27.61 8.97 -12.59
N ASN A 10 28.85 8.53 -12.78
CA ASN A 10 29.55 7.51 -12.00
C ASN A 10 29.44 7.66 -10.47
N GLU A 11 29.47 8.87 -9.93
CA GLU A 11 29.35 9.13 -8.48
C GLU A 11 27.97 8.77 -7.92
N LYS A 12 26.88 9.05 -8.65
CA LYS A 12 25.51 8.70 -8.24
C LYS A 12 25.27 7.19 -8.25
N SER A 13 25.92 6.49 -9.16
CA SER A 13 25.91 5.03 -9.23
C SER A 13 26.58 4.41 -8.02
N GLN A 14 27.69 4.97 -7.52
CA GLN A 14 28.42 4.49 -6.34
C GLN A 14 27.59 4.61 -5.04
N ILE A 15 26.82 5.69 -4.86
CA ILE A 15 25.92 5.86 -3.71
C ILE A 15 24.83 4.79 -3.71
N ILE A 16 24.22 4.52 -4.86
CA ILE A 16 23.20 3.46 -4.97
C ILE A 16 23.80 2.10 -4.67
N ASP A 17 24.98 1.80 -5.21
CA ASP A 17 25.66 0.53 -4.96
C ASP A 17 26.05 0.37 -3.48
N LYS A 18 26.42 1.45 -2.79
CA LYS A 18 26.72 1.44 -1.36
C LYS A 18 25.51 1.07 -0.49
N TYR A 19 24.30 1.51 -0.87
CA TYR A 19 23.10 1.39 -0.01
C TYR A 19 22.02 0.44 -0.56
N LYS A 20 22.22 -0.19 -1.72
CA LYS A 20 21.22 -1.10 -2.30
C LYS A 20 20.85 -2.29 -1.42
N ASP A 21 21.81 -2.78 -0.64
CA ASP A 21 21.69 -3.94 0.23
C ASP A 21 21.64 -3.55 1.72
N LYS A 22 21.37 -2.24 2.02
CA LYS A 22 21.28 -1.71 3.37
C LYS A 22 19.87 -1.31 3.73
N THR A 23 19.58 -1.36 5.03
CA THR A 23 18.37 -0.78 5.61
C THR A 23 18.49 0.75 5.71
N PHE A 24 17.35 1.41 5.84
CA PHE A 24 17.32 2.86 6.00
C PHE A 24 18.00 3.31 7.30
N SER A 25 17.85 2.52 8.37
CA SER A 25 18.53 2.77 9.64
C SER A 25 20.04 2.72 9.51
N GLU A 26 20.59 1.71 8.81
CA GLU A 26 22.03 1.61 8.54
C GLU A 26 22.53 2.81 7.74
N MET A 27 21.78 3.22 6.72
CA MET A 27 22.14 4.42 5.96
C MET A 27 22.14 5.68 6.81
N LEU A 28 21.11 5.90 7.64
CA LEU A 28 21.04 7.07 8.52
C LEU A 28 22.21 7.09 9.53
N ASN A 29 22.66 5.94 10.03
CA ASN A 29 23.79 5.83 10.94
C ASN A 29 25.12 6.20 10.29
N ASP A 30 25.26 6.03 8.97
CA ASP A 30 26.45 6.48 8.24
C ASP A 30 26.55 8.03 8.18
N PHE A 31 25.42 8.75 8.25
CA PHE A 31 25.36 10.20 8.11
C PHE A 31 25.16 10.96 9.43
N PHE A 32 24.44 10.38 10.38
CA PHE A 32 23.96 11.08 11.56
C PHE A 32 24.24 10.30 12.84
N LYS A 33 24.66 11.02 13.90
CA LYS A 33 24.83 10.49 15.25
C LYS A 33 23.63 10.76 16.15
N ASN A 34 22.88 11.83 15.88
CA ASN A 34 21.75 12.24 16.70
C ASN A 34 20.51 11.40 16.38
N ASP A 35 20.00 10.65 17.37
CA ASP A 35 18.87 9.73 17.20
C ASP A 35 17.54 10.47 17.02
N GLU A 36 17.36 11.64 17.61
CA GLU A 36 16.16 12.46 17.40
C GLU A 36 16.08 12.93 15.93
N LEU A 37 17.22 13.36 15.37
CA LEU A 37 17.27 13.72 13.94
C LEU A 37 16.96 12.52 13.05
N LYS A 38 17.51 11.35 13.36
CA LYS A 38 17.21 10.13 12.60
C LYS A 38 15.71 9.76 12.71
N MET A 39 15.10 9.94 13.88
CA MET A 39 13.67 9.74 14.09
C MET A 39 12.83 10.70 13.25
N VAL A 40 13.17 11.99 13.20
CA VAL A 40 12.48 12.99 12.36
C VAL A 40 12.61 12.65 10.88
N LEU A 41 13.83 12.35 10.41
CA LEU A 41 14.07 11.99 9.01
C LEU A 41 13.36 10.71 8.58
N SER A 42 13.17 9.78 9.50
CA SER A 42 12.45 8.53 9.22
C SER A 42 10.95 8.61 9.45
N GLY A 43 10.40 9.72 9.94
CA GLY A 43 8.99 9.84 10.38
C GLY A 43 7.94 9.39 9.36
N GLN A 44 8.26 9.36 8.09
CA GLN A 44 7.38 8.91 7.01
C GLN A 44 7.45 7.39 6.72
N TRP A 45 8.18 6.61 7.53
CA TRP A 45 8.37 5.18 7.26
C TRP A 45 7.07 4.36 7.14
N GLY A 46 6.00 4.81 7.80
CA GLY A 46 4.69 4.16 7.66
C GLY A 46 4.13 4.15 6.24
N TYR A 47 4.56 5.06 5.35
CA TYR A 47 4.20 5.02 3.93
C TYR A 47 4.88 3.87 3.17
N ILE A 48 5.99 3.37 3.69
CA ILE A 48 6.62 2.13 3.22
C ILE A 48 6.02 0.91 3.92
N GLY A 49 5.45 1.12 5.13
CA GLY A 49 4.86 0.07 5.94
C GLY A 49 5.88 -0.87 6.59
N LEU A 50 7.12 -0.42 6.71
CA LEU A 50 8.19 -1.22 7.29
C LEU A 50 9.13 -0.31 8.09
N PRO A 51 9.41 -0.61 9.38
CA PRO A 51 10.28 0.20 10.22
C PRO A 51 11.68 0.40 9.61
N PRO A 52 12.36 1.52 9.89
CA PRO A 52 13.67 1.86 9.30
C PRO A 52 14.74 0.78 9.43
N ALA A 53 14.70 -0.02 10.50
CA ALA A 53 15.62 -1.15 10.70
C ALA A 53 15.42 -2.31 9.71
N LYS A 54 14.30 -2.36 9.01
CA LYS A 54 13.95 -3.42 8.03
C LYS A 54 13.72 -2.85 6.63
N ALA A 55 13.27 -1.60 6.54
CA ALA A 55 12.97 -0.93 5.28
C ALA A 55 14.23 -0.75 4.44
N SER A 56 14.14 -1.00 3.14
CA SER A 56 15.23 -0.72 2.22
C SER A 56 15.60 0.77 2.22
N ALA A 57 16.88 1.08 2.34
CA ALA A 57 17.39 2.44 2.23
C ALA A 57 16.97 3.10 0.90
N ILE A 58 17.14 2.40 -0.20
CA ILE A 58 16.79 2.91 -1.53
C ILE A 58 15.27 3.10 -1.67
N GLY A 59 14.46 2.17 -1.13
CA GLY A 59 13.00 2.29 -1.13
C GLY A 59 12.52 3.54 -0.39
N MET A 60 13.07 3.79 0.82
CA MET A 60 12.77 4.99 1.60
C MET A 60 13.21 6.27 0.89
N CYS A 61 14.44 6.32 0.39
CA CYS A 61 14.96 7.48 -0.33
C CYS A 61 14.13 7.78 -1.58
N GLN A 62 13.74 6.77 -2.35
CA GLN A 62 12.90 6.97 -3.54
C GLN A 62 11.55 7.61 -3.18
N MET A 63 10.90 7.15 -2.12
CA MET A 63 9.66 7.75 -1.63
C MET A 63 9.88 9.20 -1.20
N MET A 64 10.90 9.47 -0.36
CA MET A 64 11.19 10.82 0.14
C MET A 64 11.54 11.80 -0.97
N ILE A 65 12.35 11.39 -1.94
CA ILE A 65 12.76 12.22 -3.08
C ILE A 65 11.53 12.64 -3.91
N ASN A 66 10.58 11.75 -4.14
CA ASN A 66 9.36 12.08 -4.87
C ASN A 66 8.58 13.21 -4.16
N TYR A 67 8.43 13.12 -2.82
CA TYR A 67 7.78 14.19 -2.06
C TYR A 67 8.55 15.50 -2.03
N LEU A 68 9.87 15.44 -1.93
CA LEU A 68 10.72 16.64 -1.87
C LEU A 68 10.83 17.33 -3.23
N LYS A 69 10.89 16.56 -4.31
CA LYS A 69 11.09 17.08 -5.66
C LYS A 69 9.78 17.48 -6.33
N ASP A 70 8.78 16.61 -6.26
CA ASP A 70 7.54 16.75 -7.03
C ASP A 70 6.38 17.28 -6.17
N GLY A 71 6.53 17.30 -4.84
CA GLY A 71 5.51 17.72 -3.89
C GLY A 71 4.52 16.61 -3.52
N ALA A 72 3.57 16.97 -2.67
CA ALA A 72 2.46 16.10 -2.26
C ALA A 72 1.14 16.72 -2.73
N PHE A 73 0.33 15.92 -3.40
CA PHE A 73 -0.94 16.36 -3.97
C PHE A 73 -2.10 15.58 -3.36
N PHE A 74 -3.23 16.24 -3.23
CA PHE A 74 -4.47 15.63 -2.80
C PHE A 74 -5.53 15.85 -3.89
N PRO A 75 -6.22 14.80 -4.36
CA PRO A 75 -7.22 14.95 -5.42
C PRO A 75 -8.38 15.86 -4.96
N SER A 76 -8.80 16.79 -5.83
CA SER A 76 -10.00 17.58 -5.58
C SER A 76 -11.21 16.66 -5.48
N GLY A 77 -12.05 16.84 -4.45
CA GLY A 77 -13.16 15.94 -4.15
C GLY A 77 -12.78 14.67 -3.38
N GLY A 78 -11.48 14.44 -3.09
CA GLY A 78 -11.01 13.29 -2.32
C GLY A 78 -10.39 12.18 -3.18
N THR A 79 -9.85 11.16 -2.53
CA THR A 79 -9.13 10.09 -3.21
C THR A 79 -10.02 9.22 -4.11
N GLN A 80 -11.33 9.14 -3.83
CA GLN A 80 -12.29 8.42 -4.68
C GLN A 80 -12.39 9.06 -6.07
N GLU A 81 -12.30 10.39 -6.16
CA GLU A 81 -12.38 11.10 -7.45
C GLU A 81 -11.23 10.75 -8.39
N PHE A 82 -10.05 10.41 -7.85
CA PHE A 82 -8.96 9.89 -8.66
C PHE A 82 -9.32 8.55 -9.33
N ALA A 83 -9.92 7.64 -8.57
CA ALA A 83 -10.39 6.36 -9.11
C ALA A 83 -11.57 6.56 -10.09
N ASN A 84 -12.51 7.45 -9.77
CA ASN A 84 -13.65 7.78 -10.62
C ASN A 84 -13.21 8.35 -11.98
N ALA A 85 -12.17 9.18 -12.01
CA ALA A 85 -11.63 9.73 -13.24
C ALA A 85 -11.05 8.67 -14.17
N ILE A 86 -10.30 7.70 -13.62
CA ILE A 86 -9.76 6.56 -14.38
C ILE A 86 -10.90 5.66 -14.86
N PHE A 87 -11.85 5.34 -13.98
CA PHE A 87 -13.02 4.55 -14.30
C PHE A 87 -13.85 5.16 -15.45
N LYS A 88 -14.16 6.46 -15.34
CA LYS A 88 -14.89 7.18 -16.40
C LYS A 88 -14.16 7.07 -17.74
N LYS A 89 -12.84 7.30 -17.74
CA LYS A 89 -12.05 7.23 -18.96
C LYS A 89 -12.01 5.83 -19.57
N PHE A 90 -11.98 4.79 -18.73
CA PHE A 90 -12.06 3.41 -19.18
C PHE A 90 -13.40 3.12 -19.88
N ILE A 91 -14.51 3.60 -19.33
CA ILE A 91 -15.85 3.49 -19.95
C ILE A 91 -15.91 4.27 -21.26
N ASP A 92 -15.38 5.51 -21.29
CA ASP A 92 -15.34 6.35 -22.50
C ASP A 92 -14.61 5.66 -23.68
N PHE A 93 -13.65 4.78 -23.38
CA PHE A 93 -12.96 3.96 -24.35
C PHE A 93 -13.64 2.63 -24.68
N GLY A 94 -14.89 2.44 -24.25
CA GLY A 94 -15.65 1.21 -24.52
C GLY A 94 -15.33 0.04 -23.57
N GLY A 95 -14.65 0.28 -22.48
CA GLY A 95 -14.37 -0.72 -21.45
C GLY A 95 -15.65 -1.13 -20.71
N HIS A 96 -15.75 -2.40 -20.32
CA HIS A 96 -16.86 -2.93 -19.53
C HIS A 96 -16.42 -3.20 -18.09
N VAL A 97 -17.20 -2.76 -17.11
CA VAL A 97 -16.96 -3.01 -15.69
C VAL A 97 -18.07 -3.86 -15.12
N MET A 98 -17.70 -4.91 -14.43
CA MET A 98 -18.60 -5.80 -13.71
C MET A 98 -18.30 -5.69 -12.22
N LEU A 99 -19.19 -5.01 -11.48
CA LEU A 99 -19.13 -4.94 -10.01
C LEU A 99 -19.77 -6.20 -9.41
N SER A 100 -19.42 -6.50 -8.15
CA SER A 100 -19.91 -7.66 -7.41
C SER A 100 -19.70 -9.01 -8.16
N SER A 101 -18.68 -9.05 -9.02
CA SER A 101 -18.40 -10.19 -9.91
C SER A 101 -17.05 -10.79 -9.55
N LYS A 102 -17.05 -11.66 -8.53
CA LYS A 102 -15.83 -12.28 -8.04
C LYS A 102 -15.32 -13.33 -9.02
N ALA A 103 -14.04 -13.22 -9.39
CA ALA A 103 -13.35 -14.26 -10.14
C ALA A 103 -13.17 -15.51 -9.25
N LYS A 104 -13.57 -16.67 -9.77
CA LYS A 104 -13.43 -17.97 -9.11
C LYS A 104 -12.27 -18.78 -9.66
N LYS A 105 -11.94 -18.59 -10.93
CA LYS A 105 -10.92 -19.40 -11.62
C LYS A 105 -10.34 -18.65 -12.81
N ILE A 106 -9.05 -18.81 -13.04
CA ILE A 106 -8.38 -18.44 -14.27
C ILE A 106 -8.40 -19.67 -15.19
N LEU A 107 -9.02 -19.53 -16.35
CA LEU A 107 -9.17 -20.60 -17.34
C LEU A 107 -7.87 -20.70 -18.15
N SER A 108 -7.33 -21.92 -18.30
CA SER A 108 -6.12 -22.16 -19.06
C SER A 108 -6.21 -23.44 -19.89
N SER A 109 -5.44 -23.48 -20.98
CA SER A 109 -5.17 -24.69 -21.76
C SER A 109 -3.65 -24.89 -21.79
N GLY A 110 -3.19 -25.93 -21.08
CA GLY A 110 -1.77 -26.05 -20.78
C GLY A 110 -1.27 -24.82 -20.02
N ASN A 111 -0.18 -24.21 -20.49
CA ASN A 111 0.42 -23.01 -19.88
C ASN A 111 -0.20 -21.69 -20.37
N THR A 112 -1.17 -21.73 -21.29
CA THR A 112 -1.76 -20.53 -21.91
C THR A 112 -3.10 -20.19 -21.26
N VAL A 113 -3.19 -19.00 -20.69
CA VAL A 113 -4.44 -18.46 -20.11
C VAL A 113 -5.40 -18.05 -21.24
N LYS A 114 -6.69 -18.37 -21.06
CA LYS A 114 -7.76 -18.19 -22.04
C LYS A 114 -8.94 -17.34 -21.54
N GLY A 115 -8.93 -16.94 -20.27
CA GLY A 115 -10.01 -16.15 -19.69
C GLY A 115 -10.19 -16.38 -18.20
N VAL A 116 -11.34 -15.99 -17.70
CA VAL A 116 -11.71 -16.13 -16.28
C VAL A 116 -13.13 -16.69 -16.15
N LYS A 117 -13.36 -17.47 -15.08
CA LYS A 117 -14.67 -17.91 -14.63
C LYS A 117 -15.07 -17.17 -13.38
N LEU A 118 -16.27 -16.62 -13.37
CA LEU A 118 -16.86 -15.92 -12.23
C LEU A 118 -17.51 -16.90 -11.25
N GLU A 119 -17.76 -16.45 -10.03
CA GLU A 119 -18.34 -17.27 -8.96
C GLU A 119 -19.75 -17.78 -9.31
N GLU A 120 -20.55 -16.97 -10.03
CA GLU A 120 -21.86 -17.34 -10.57
C GLU A 120 -21.80 -18.31 -11.75
N GLY A 121 -20.62 -18.72 -12.18
CA GLY A 121 -20.43 -19.72 -13.24
C GLY A 121 -20.20 -19.17 -14.64
N LYS A 122 -20.39 -17.88 -14.87
CA LYS A 122 -20.14 -17.22 -16.16
C LYS A 122 -18.66 -17.28 -16.52
N GLU A 123 -18.36 -17.70 -17.75
CA GLU A 123 -17.01 -17.71 -18.31
C GLU A 123 -16.82 -16.53 -19.27
N ILE A 124 -15.69 -15.86 -19.15
CA ILE A 124 -15.31 -14.72 -19.98
C ILE A 124 -14.00 -15.10 -20.67
N ALA A 125 -14.08 -15.35 -21.99
CA ALA A 125 -12.90 -15.61 -22.80
C ALA A 125 -12.11 -14.31 -23.04
N SER A 126 -10.78 -14.41 -23.06
CA SER A 126 -9.90 -13.27 -23.30
C SER A 126 -8.54 -13.73 -23.81
N ASP A 127 -7.95 -12.94 -24.71
CA ASP A 127 -6.59 -13.17 -25.24
C ASP A 127 -5.50 -12.83 -24.21
N ALA A 128 -5.82 -12.03 -23.18
CA ALA A 128 -4.93 -11.72 -22.09
C ALA A 128 -5.70 -11.50 -20.80
N VAL A 129 -5.12 -11.94 -19.69
CA VAL A 129 -5.63 -11.69 -18.33
C VAL A 129 -4.58 -10.90 -17.54
N VAL A 130 -5.02 -9.81 -16.93
CA VAL A 130 -4.19 -9.01 -16.02
C VAL A 130 -4.72 -9.19 -14.60
N SER A 131 -3.94 -9.82 -13.74
CA SER A 131 -4.28 -9.96 -12.34
C SER A 131 -3.72 -8.76 -11.55
N ASN A 132 -4.63 -8.03 -10.89
CA ASN A 132 -4.31 -6.93 -9.97
C ASN A 132 -4.71 -7.29 -8.53
N ILE A 133 -4.94 -8.55 -8.24
CA ILE A 133 -5.26 -9.06 -6.91
C ILE A 133 -4.02 -9.65 -6.24
N ASP A 134 -4.18 -10.17 -5.04
CA ASP A 134 -3.12 -10.88 -4.31
C ASP A 134 -2.48 -11.97 -5.17
N ALA A 135 -1.13 -11.95 -5.24
CA ALA A 135 -0.39 -12.91 -6.05
C ALA A 135 -0.56 -14.37 -5.56
N ARG A 136 -0.71 -14.59 -4.25
CA ARG A 136 -1.01 -15.92 -3.71
C ARG A 136 -2.36 -16.42 -4.17
N GLN A 137 -3.38 -15.56 -4.13
CA GLN A 137 -4.70 -15.93 -4.68
C GLN A 137 -4.63 -16.20 -6.17
N THR A 138 -3.95 -15.37 -6.94
CA THR A 138 -3.81 -15.55 -8.38
C THR A 138 -3.26 -16.93 -8.72
N PHE A 139 -2.17 -17.34 -8.06
CA PHE A 139 -1.44 -18.55 -8.46
C PHE A 139 -1.78 -19.81 -7.66
N PHE A 140 -2.33 -19.68 -6.45
CA PHE A 140 -2.61 -20.83 -5.60
C PHE A 140 -4.10 -21.12 -5.43
N GLU A 141 -4.96 -20.12 -5.71
CA GLU A 141 -6.41 -20.30 -5.56
C GLU A 141 -7.13 -20.25 -6.90
N LEU A 142 -6.80 -19.30 -7.80
CA LEU A 142 -7.51 -19.08 -9.03
C LEU A 142 -6.95 -19.86 -10.23
N LEU A 143 -5.65 -20.12 -10.24
CA LEU A 143 -5.02 -20.87 -11.33
C LEU A 143 -4.95 -22.34 -11.00
N GLU A 144 -5.63 -23.18 -11.79
CA GLU A 144 -5.53 -24.63 -11.68
C GLU A 144 -4.23 -25.15 -12.30
N GLY A 145 -3.69 -26.22 -11.69
CA GLY A 145 -2.49 -26.86 -12.19
C GLY A 145 -1.21 -26.16 -11.73
N ARG A 146 -0.86 -26.37 -10.45
CA ARG A 146 0.45 -25.95 -9.94
C ARG A 146 1.54 -26.61 -10.75
N ILE A 147 2.25 -25.83 -11.54
CA ILE A 147 3.53 -26.23 -12.10
C ILE A 147 4.57 -25.87 -11.03
N ASP A 148 5.28 -26.85 -10.48
CA ASP A 148 6.40 -26.55 -9.59
C ASP A 148 7.42 -25.73 -10.38
N SER A 149 7.61 -24.49 -9.95
CA SER A 149 8.50 -23.56 -10.63
C SER A 149 9.22 -22.66 -9.62
N PRO A 150 10.43 -22.19 -9.95
CA PRO A 150 11.11 -21.20 -9.12
C PRO A 150 10.28 -19.93 -8.86
N PHE A 151 9.38 -19.58 -9.79
CA PHE A 151 8.48 -18.45 -9.67
C PHE A 151 7.45 -18.66 -8.54
N LEU A 152 6.83 -19.84 -8.47
CA LEU A 152 5.84 -20.16 -7.42
C LEU A 152 6.52 -20.31 -6.05
N ARG A 153 7.66 -20.96 -5.98
CA ARG A 153 8.45 -21.01 -4.73
C ARG A 153 8.81 -19.63 -4.22
N LYS A 154 9.19 -18.70 -5.12
CA LYS A 154 9.43 -17.31 -4.75
C LYS A 154 8.19 -16.64 -4.12
N ILE A 155 6.99 -16.89 -4.64
CA ILE A 155 5.72 -16.35 -4.06
C ILE A 155 5.50 -16.90 -2.65
N GLU A 156 5.79 -18.17 -2.40
CA GLU A 156 5.66 -18.79 -1.07
C GLU A 156 6.63 -18.17 -0.05
N GLU A 157 7.84 -17.85 -0.47
CA GLU A 157 8.90 -17.29 0.38
C GLU A 157 8.75 -15.79 0.64
N MET A 158 8.07 -15.05 -0.26
CA MET A 158 7.89 -13.61 -0.12
C MET A 158 7.00 -13.28 1.07
N LYS A 159 7.38 -12.21 1.78
CA LYS A 159 6.66 -11.69 2.94
C LYS A 159 5.72 -10.58 2.51
N GLU A 160 4.48 -10.67 2.95
CA GLU A 160 3.51 -9.60 2.80
C GLU A 160 3.87 -8.41 3.71
N SER A 161 3.41 -7.24 3.30
CA SER A 161 3.57 -6.02 4.06
C SER A 161 2.73 -6.01 5.34
N CYS A 162 2.98 -5.02 6.19
CA CYS A 162 2.14 -4.74 7.35
C CYS A 162 0.67 -4.52 6.98
N SER A 163 -0.16 -4.53 8.00
CA SER A 163 -1.51 -3.99 7.96
C SER A 163 -1.65 -2.80 8.91
N PHE A 164 -2.81 -2.14 8.88
CA PHE A 164 -3.09 -0.97 9.70
C PHE A 164 -4.41 -1.11 10.44
N PHE A 165 -4.50 -0.40 11.58
CA PHE A 165 -5.75 0.01 12.15
C PHE A 165 -6.06 1.41 11.64
N LEU A 166 -7.28 1.62 11.13
CA LEU A 166 -7.75 2.89 10.63
C LEU A 166 -8.90 3.38 11.51
N LEU A 167 -8.88 4.68 11.84
CA LEU A 167 -9.95 5.31 12.59
C LEU A 167 -10.38 6.58 11.87
N TYR A 168 -11.66 6.69 11.59
CA TYR A 168 -12.29 7.86 11.00
C TYR A 168 -13.25 8.46 12.00
N LEU A 169 -13.09 9.76 12.28
CA LEU A 169 -13.92 10.52 13.20
C LEU A 169 -14.56 11.69 12.45
N GLY A 170 -15.88 11.78 12.52
CA GLY A 170 -16.61 12.99 12.19
C GLY A 170 -16.76 13.82 13.46
N VAL A 171 -16.37 15.10 13.40
CA VAL A 171 -16.36 16.00 14.55
C VAL A 171 -17.06 17.32 14.22
N GLY A 172 -17.67 17.96 15.24
CA GLY A 172 -18.29 19.28 15.12
C GLY A 172 -17.26 20.39 14.84
N ALA A 173 -17.74 21.52 14.31
CA ALA A 173 -16.88 22.67 13.97
C ALA A 173 -16.30 23.38 15.20
N GLU A 174 -16.90 23.17 16.37
CA GLU A 174 -16.48 23.76 17.64
C GLU A 174 -15.13 23.21 18.12
N LEU A 175 -14.74 22.04 17.63
CA LEU A 175 -13.44 21.46 17.96
C LEU A 175 -12.32 22.26 17.32
N ASP A 176 -11.47 22.86 18.15
CA ASP A 176 -10.31 23.61 17.68
C ASP A 176 -9.23 22.67 17.11
N LEU A 177 -9.15 22.62 15.80
CA LEU A 177 -8.11 21.93 15.05
C LEU A 177 -7.06 22.89 14.46
N SER A 178 -7.04 24.17 14.87
CA SER A 178 -6.16 25.20 14.27
C SER A 178 -4.69 24.85 14.38
N LYS A 179 -4.27 24.21 15.48
CA LYS A 179 -2.89 23.76 15.74
C LYS A 179 -2.47 22.59 14.84
N LEU A 180 -3.43 21.83 14.32
CA LEU A 180 -3.17 20.78 13.36
C LEU A 180 -3.19 21.37 11.95
N LYS A 181 -2.05 21.59 11.34
CA LYS A 181 -2.00 22.17 9.96
C LYS A 181 -2.79 21.29 8.98
N ARG A 182 -2.23 20.15 8.56
CA ARG A 182 -2.88 19.19 7.65
C ARG A 182 -2.87 17.77 8.22
N GLY A 183 -1.87 17.48 9.03
CA GLY A 183 -1.65 16.22 9.70
C GLY A 183 -0.32 16.20 10.43
N PHE A 184 -0.09 15.17 11.21
CA PHE A 184 1.19 14.93 11.88
C PHE A 184 1.46 13.43 12.04
N TYR A 185 2.73 13.10 12.27
CA TYR A 185 3.17 11.77 12.62
C TYR A 185 3.44 11.71 14.12
N HIS A 186 3.03 10.60 14.72
CA HIS A 186 3.46 10.23 16.07
C HIS A 186 4.33 8.98 15.95
N THR A 187 5.53 9.07 16.50
CA THR A 187 6.42 7.93 16.71
C THR A 187 6.67 7.80 18.22
N SER A 188 6.90 6.58 18.70
CA SER A 188 7.22 6.40 20.11
C SER A 188 8.55 7.09 20.47
N ASN A 189 8.62 7.64 21.67
CA ASN A 189 9.86 8.18 22.25
C ASN A 189 10.85 7.09 22.68
N ASP A 190 10.57 5.84 22.37
CA ASP A 190 11.47 4.75 22.67
C ASP A 190 12.72 4.89 21.80
N SER A 191 13.87 4.75 22.40
CA SER A 191 15.21 4.97 21.84
C SER A 191 15.52 4.16 20.56
N SER A 192 14.60 3.34 20.10
CA SER A 192 14.67 2.67 18.81
C SER A 192 13.72 3.30 17.79
N TYR A 193 14.04 4.50 17.26
CA TYR A 193 13.39 5.02 16.04
C TYR A 193 13.27 3.93 14.94
N ALA A 194 14.07 2.89 15.07
CA ALA A 194 14.18 1.77 14.15
C ALA A 194 13.06 0.72 14.26
N ALA A 195 12.32 0.65 15.39
CA ALA A 195 11.32 -0.41 15.64
C ALA A 195 10.00 0.10 16.27
N GLY A 196 9.84 1.43 16.35
CA GLY A 196 8.82 2.11 17.15
C GLY A 196 7.38 1.94 16.67
N GLU A 197 6.48 2.46 17.50
CA GLU A 197 5.09 2.68 17.11
C GLU A 197 5.01 3.81 16.09
N TRP A 198 4.06 3.72 15.17
CA TRP A 198 3.79 4.76 14.20
C TRP A 198 2.29 5.03 14.09
N MET A 199 1.95 6.30 14.09
CA MET A 199 0.60 6.77 13.85
C MET A 199 0.65 8.01 12.97
N TYR A 200 -0.20 8.07 11.97
CA TYR A 200 -0.41 9.26 11.16
C TYR A 200 -1.83 9.78 11.37
N LEU A 201 -1.95 11.06 11.66
CA LEU A 201 -3.21 11.77 11.76
C LEU A 201 -3.31 12.78 10.64
N SER A 202 -4.46 12.87 9.99
CA SER A 202 -4.76 13.90 8.99
C SER A 202 -6.16 14.48 9.19
N VAL A 203 -6.33 15.73 8.72
CA VAL A 203 -7.62 16.44 8.69
C VAL A 203 -7.93 16.76 7.21
N PRO A 204 -8.46 15.80 6.44
CA PRO A 204 -8.63 15.95 5.00
C PRO A 204 -9.58 17.11 4.63
N THR A 205 -10.52 17.44 5.49
CA THR A 205 -11.43 18.59 5.30
C THR A 205 -10.74 19.95 5.31
N LYS A 206 -9.51 20.06 5.83
CA LYS A 206 -8.67 21.27 5.70
C LYS A 206 -8.13 21.48 4.28
N ILE A 207 -8.06 20.41 3.50
CA ILE A 207 -7.61 20.45 2.10
C ILE A 207 -8.83 20.50 1.17
N CYS A 208 -9.84 19.69 1.48
CA CYS A 208 -11.05 19.51 0.69
C CYS A 208 -12.29 19.57 1.62
N PRO A 209 -12.85 20.77 1.88
CA PRO A 209 -13.98 20.94 2.78
C PRO A 209 -15.24 20.16 2.37
N SER A 210 -15.41 19.89 1.08
CA SER A 210 -16.56 19.15 0.54
C SER A 210 -16.63 17.68 0.96
N LEU A 211 -15.60 17.16 1.64
CA LEU A 211 -15.60 15.79 2.17
C LEU A 211 -16.51 15.61 3.39
N ALA A 212 -16.94 16.70 4.02
CA ALA A 212 -17.87 16.66 5.14
C ALA A 212 -19.05 17.61 4.90
N PRO A 213 -20.17 17.42 5.60
CA PRO A 213 -21.25 18.41 5.64
C PRO A 213 -20.76 19.77 6.15
N ALA A 214 -21.51 20.83 5.86
CA ALA A 214 -21.21 22.17 6.38
C ALA A 214 -21.04 22.12 7.92
N ASN A 215 -20.04 22.85 8.42
CA ASN A 215 -19.72 22.91 9.85
C ASN A 215 -19.32 21.57 10.48
N LYS A 216 -18.80 20.62 9.68
CA LYS A 216 -18.23 19.36 10.17
C LYS A 216 -16.82 19.18 9.64
N GLN A 217 -16.03 18.42 10.38
CA GLN A 217 -14.66 18.09 10.01
C GLN A 217 -14.42 16.57 10.12
N ILE A 218 -13.46 16.08 9.33
CA ILE A 218 -13.05 14.68 9.39
C ILE A 218 -11.63 14.62 9.96
N ILE A 219 -11.43 13.75 10.93
CA ILE A 219 -10.09 13.32 11.39
C ILE A 219 -9.91 11.88 10.93
N SER A 220 -8.83 11.63 10.20
CA SER A 220 -8.42 10.29 9.76
C SER A 220 -7.13 9.89 10.44
N VAL A 221 -7.12 8.72 11.06
CA VAL A 221 -5.97 8.20 11.80
C VAL A 221 -5.59 6.83 11.24
N VAL A 222 -4.30 6.67 10.96
CA VAL A 222 -3.69 5.42 10.54
C VAL A 222 -2.70 4.99 11.60
N VAL A 223 -2.89 3.82 12.18
CA VAL A 223 -2.01 3.25 13.20
C VAL A 223 -1.34 2.01 12.64
N TYR A 224 -0.01 1.99 12.62
CA TYR A 224 0.76 0.82 12.25
C TYR A 224 0.53 -0.30 13.27
N ILE A 225 0.27 -1.48 12.77
CA ILE A 225 0.14 -2.67 13.60
C ILE A 225 1.44 -3.46 13.50
N LYS A 226 2.17 -3.48 14.61
CA LYS A 226 3.47 -4.15 14.72
C LYS A 226 3.34 -5.66 14.51
N ASP A 227 4.32 -6.24 13.83
CA ASP A 227 4.44 -7.67 13.57
C ASP A 227 3.28 -8.29 12.77
N GLY A 228 2.79 -7.50 11.79
CA GLY A 228 1.93 -7.87 10.66
C GLY A 228 1.13 -9.15 10.81
N THR A 229 1.59 -10.21 10.25
CA THR A 229 0.87 -11.45 10.04
C THR A 229 0.67 -12.34 11.25
N TYR A 230 1.64 -12.42 12.16
CA TYR A 230 1.61 -13.46 13.19
C TYR A 230 0.69 -13.16 14.36
N LYS A 231 0.57 -11.89 14.74
CA LYS A 231 -0.32 -11.48 15.84
C LYS A 231 -1.79 -11.56 15.49
N TYR A 232 -2.15 -11.33 14.21
CA TYR A 232 -3.56 -11.37 13.80
C TYR A 232 -4.16 -12.78 13.80
N LYS A 233 -3.36 -13.79 13.53
CA LYS A 233 -3.80 -15.19 13.64
C LYS A 233 -4.21 -15.58 15.07
N ASN A 234 -3.75 -14.83 16.06
CA ASN A 234 -4.04 -15.06 17.47
C ASN A 234 -5.16 -14.17 18.03
N ILE A 235 -5.77 -13.30 17.22
CA ILE A 235 -6.92 -12.49 17.64
C ILE A 235 -8.18 -13.35 17.51
N ASN A 236 -8.68 -13.86 18.62
CA ASN A 236 -9.91 -14.64 18.65
C ASN A 236 -11.15 -13.75 18.60
N ASP A 237 -11.07 -12.53 19.14
CA ASP A 237 -12.17 -11.57 19.16
C ASP A 237 -11.78 -10.25 18.47
N TRP A 238 -12.08 -10.16 17.18
CA TRP A 238 -11.88 -8.96 16.37
C TRP A 238 -12.76 -7.79 16.76
N LYS A 239 -13.91 -8.04 17.39
CA LYS A 239 -14.82 -6.99 17.87
C LYS A 239 -14.20 -6.28 19.09
N SER A 240 -13.73 -7.04 20.05
CA SER A 240 -13.03 -6.49 21.22
C SER A 240 -11.76 -5.76 20.79
N PHE A 241 -10.93 -6.36 19.93
CA PHE A 241 -9.74 -5.71 19.38
C PHE A 241 -10.06 -4.37 18.71
N LYS A 242 -11.12 -4.30 17.88
CA LYS A 242 -11.56 -3.05 17.23
C LYS A 242 -11.93 -1.98 18.27
N GLN A 243 -12.65 -2.37 19.34
CA GLN A 243 -13.07 -1.47 20.41
C GLN A 243 -11.86 -0.94 21.19
N ASP A 244 -10.96 -1.81 21.62
CA ASP A 244 -9.77 -1.45 22.41
C ASP A 244 -8.83 -0.53 21.62
N MET A 245 -8.57 -0.86 20.36
CA MET A 245 -7.78 -0.01 19.47
C MET A 245 -8.43 1.36 19.24
N THR A 246 -9.76 1.40 19.11
CA THR A 246 -10.51 2.66 18.97
C THR A 246 -10.35 3.53 20.20
N LEU A 247 -10.59 2.96 21.40
CA LEU A 247 -10.49 3.70 22.66
C LEU A 247 -9.06 4.17 22.93
N SER A 248 -8.08 3.29 22.75
CA SER A 248 -6.67 3.64 22.97
C SER A 248 -6.21 4.73 21.99
N THR A 249 -6.63 4.66 20.72
CA THR A 249 -6.30 5.69 19.73
C THR A 249 -6.94 7.03 20.08
N ILE A 250 -8.21 7.07 20.48
CA ILE A 250 -8.88 8.31 20.89
C ILE A 250 -8.20 8.90 22.13
N ASN A 251 -7.82 8.07 23.12
CA ASN A 251 -7.09 8.52 24.30
C ASN A 251 -5.71 9.12 23.93
N ARG A 252 -5.04 8.57 22.93
CA ARG A 252 -3.78 9.16 22.41
C ARG A 252 -4.02 10.49 21.71
N LEU A 253 -5.11 10.60 20.94
CA LEU A 253 -5.46 11.85 20.25
C LEU A 253 -5.76 12.98 21.23
N GLU A 254 -6.31 12.71 22.39
CA GLU A 254 -6.66 13.72 23.39
C GLU A 254 -5.44 14.52 23.88
N ARG A 255 -4.22 13.95 23.80
CA ARG A 255 -2.95 14.66 24.09
C ARG A 255 -2.64 15.78 23.08
N TYR A 256 -3.13 15.64 21.85
CA TYR A 256 -2.89 16.58 20.75
C TYR A 256 -4.10 17.44 20.44
N ILE A 257 -5.30 16.94 20.75
CA ILE A 257 -6.58 17.56 20.50
C ILE A 257 -7.39 17.47 21.79
N PRO A 258 -7.22 18.46 22.71
CA PRO A 258 -8.00 18.49 23.95
C PRO A 258 -9.50 18.44 23.67
N ASP A 259 -10.24 17.78 24.55
CA ASP A 259 -11.70 17.64 24.49
C ASP A 259 -12.26 16.91 23.25
N ILE A 260 -11.42 16.29 22.41
CA ILE A 260 -11.87 15.60 21.19
C ILE A 260 -13.04 14.64 21.46
N LYS A 261 -13.03 13.93 22.59
CA LYS A 261 -14.10 12.98 22.97
C LYS A 261 -15.49 13.57 23.01
N LYS A 262 -15.59 14.84 23.42
CA LYS A 262 -16.88 15.56 23.53
C LYS A 262 -17.46 15.97 22.18
N HIS A 263 -16.59 16.04 21.15
CA HIS A 263 -16.94 16.53 19.82
C HIS A 263 -17.06 15.43 18.76
N ILE A 264 -16.85 14.16 19.14
CA ILE A 264 -17.01 13.02 18.22
C ILE A 264 -18.51 12.76 18.01
N GLU A 265 -18.96 12.95 16.78
CA GLU A 265 -20.34 12.66 16.35
C GLU A 265 -20.43 11.34 15.59
N VAL A 266 -19.40 11.04 14.79
CA VAL A 266 -19.30 9.80 14.01
C VAL A 266 -17.96 9.13 14.29
N LYS A 267 -18.00 7.82 14.43
CA LYS A 267 -16.83 7.00 14.70
C LYS A 267 -16.89 5.71 13.91
N GLU A 268 -15.95 5.51 13.00
CA GLU A 268 -15.81 4.27 12.25
C GLU A 268 -14.35 3.81 12.28
N ALA A 269 -14.14 2.51 12.38
CA ALA A 269 -12.80 1.95 12.42
C ALA A 269 -12.68 0.70 11.54
N ALA A 270 -11.50 0.50 10.98
CA ALA A 270 -11.13 -0.70 10.23
C ALA A 270 -9.90 -1.37 10.86
N THR A 271 -9.96 -2.67 10.93
CA THR A 271 -8.88 -3.53 11.43
C THR A 271 -8.22 -4.26 10.26
N PRO A 272 -7.10 -4.95 10.45
CA PRO A 272 -6.55 -5.85 9.43
C PRO A 272 -7.58 -6.84 8.87
N LYS A 273 -8.49 -7.35 9.70
CA LYS A 273 -9.58 -8.22 9.24
C LYS A 273 -10.58 -7.50 8.35
N THR A 274 -10.81 -6.22 8.61
CA THR A 274 -11.62 -5.37 7.72
C THR A 274 -10.94 -5.18 6.37
N LEU A 275 -9.64 -4.88 6.36
CA LEU A 275 -8.86 -4.74 5.13
C LEU A 275 -8.86 -6.05 4.32
N GLU A 276 -8.59 -7.19 4.97
CA GLU A 276 -8.67 -8.51 4.34
C GLU A 276 -10.04 -8.77 3.70
N ARG A 277 -11.12 -8.47 4.42
CA ARG A 277 -12.49 -8.66 3.93
C ARG A 277 -12.78 -7.86 2.65
N TYR A 278 -12.30 -6.62 2.57
CA TYR A 278 -12.59 -5.75 1.43
C TYR A 278 -11.63 -5.90 0.26
N THR A 279 -10.39 -6.28 0.50
CA THR A 279 -9.36 -6.36 -0.53
C THR A 279 -9.01 -7.79 -0.92
N LEU A 280 -9.36 -8.75 -0.07
CA LEU A 280 -8.92 -10.14 -0.12
C LEU A 280 -7.40 -10.31 -0.09
N ASN A 281 -6.65 -9.28 0.29
CA ASN A 281 -5.21 -9.37 0.46
C ASN A 281 -4.86 -10.27 1.64
N THR A 282 -3.91 -11.15 1.45
CA THR A 282 -3.40 -12.06 2.50
C THR A 282 -3.09 -11.26 3.76
N ASN A 283 -3.70 -11.66 4.89
CA ASN A 283 -3.55 -11.04 6.21
C ASN A 283 -3.87 -9.53 6.26
N GLY A 284 -4.69 -9.03 5.35
CA GLY A 284 -5.01 -7.61 5.26
C GLY A 284 -3.81 -6.74 4.88
N ALA A 285 -2.84 -7.28 4.14
CA ALA A 285 -1.65 -6.56 3.71
C ALA A 285 -2.01 -5.27 2.98
N ALA A 286 -1.49 -4.13 3.47
CA ALA A 286 -1.83 -2.82 2.93
C ALA A 286 -1.05 -2.47 1.65
N TYR A 287 0.14 -3.07 1.48
CA TYR A 287 1.09 -2.70 0.42
C TYR A 287 1.55 -3.89 -0.44
N GLY A 288 0.84 -5.01 -0.41
CA GLY A 288 1.27 -6.24 -1.08
C GLY A 288 2.52 -6.83 -0.41
N TRP A 289 3.60 -7.02 -1.15
CA TRP A 289 4.87 -7.46 -0.57
C TRP A 289 5.54 -6.34 0.23
N GLU A 290 6.20 -6.68 1.35
CA GLU A 290 6.98 -5.70 2.12
C GLU A 290 8.12 -5.08 1.29
N VAL A 291 8.54 -3.87 1.67
CA VAL A 291 9.60 -3.12 0.99
C VAL A 291 10.93 -3.29 1.74
N SER A 292 11.28 -4.55 2.04
CA SER A 292 12.57 -4.91 2.61
C SER A 292 13.66 -4.94 1.55
N VAL A 293 14.91 -4.97 1.99
CA VAL A 293 16.10 -5.01 1.11
C VAL A 293 15.98 -6.12 0.07
N ASN A 294 15.49 -7.29 0.47
CA ASN A 294 15.40 -8.48 -0.39
C ASN A 294 14.14 -8.51 -1.26
N GLN A 295 13.21 -7.56 -1.12
CA GLN A 295 11.92 -7.56 -1.82
C GLN A 295 11.61 -6.28 -2.58
N ILE A 296 12.63 -5.56 -3.04
CA ILE A 296 12.49 -4.38 -3.88
C ILE A 296 13.03 -4.61 -5.30
N TRP A 297 12.69 -3.77 -6.23
CA TRP A 297 13.18 -3.72 -7.61
C TRP A 297 13.06 -5.07 -8.33
N ASP A 298 14.18 -5.60 -8.84
CA ASP A 298 14.24 -6.86 -9.57
C ASP A 298 13.94 -8.08 -8.69
N ASN A 299 13.98 -7.92 -7.36
CA ASN A 299 13.59 -8.96 -6.43
C ASN A 299 12.06 -9.10 -6.27
N ARG A 300 11.26 -8.12 -6.76
CA ARG A 300 9.79 -8.29 -6.83
C ARG A 300 9.40 -9.13 -8.03
N LEU A 301 8.17 -9.66 -7.99
CA LEU A 301 7.61 -10.41 -9.11
C LEU A 301 7.58 -9.54 -10.39
N PRO A 302 7.95 -10.06 -11.55
CA PRO A 302 7.84 -9.35 -12.81
C PRO A 302 6.37 -9.22 -13.25
N HIS A 303 6.08 -8.29 -14.15
CA HIS A 303 4.76 -8.16 -14.76
C HIS A 303 4.38 -9.37 -15.63
N LYS A 304 5.34 -9.88 -16.39
CA LYS A 304 5.17 -11.10 -17.18
C LYS A 304 5.36 -12.32 -16.30
N THR A 305 4.39 -13.22 -16.33
CA THR A 305 4.41 -14.47 -15.56
C THR A 305 4.98 -15.62 -16.41
N PRO A 306 5.28 -16.78 -15.82
CA PRO A 306 5.59 -18.00 -16.57
C PRO A 306 4.43 -18.55 -17.39
N PHE A 307 3.19 -18.09 -17.14
CA PHE A 307 2.01 -18.48 -17.90
C PHE A 307 1.79 -17.52 -19.06
N ASP A 308 1.58 -18.05 -20.25
CA ASP A 308 1.30 -17.24 -21.41
C ASP A 308 -0.03 -16.49 -21.24
N ASN A 309 -0.04 -15.23 -21.64
CA ASN A 309 -1.19 -14.34 -21.58
C ASN A 309 -1.68 -13.99 -20.16
N LEU A 310 -0.90 -14.32 -19.11
CA LEU A 310 -1.17 -13.90 -17.74
C LEU A 310 -0.13 -12.86 -17.29
N TYR A 311 -0.61 -11.69 -16.87
CA TYR A 311 0.21 -10.59 -16.40
C TYR A 311 -0.17 -10.17 -14.99
N LEU A 312 0.80 -9.60 -14.26
CA LEU A 312 0.58 -9.00 -12.93
C LEU A 312 0.67 -7.49 -13.00
N ALA A 313 -0.30 -6.80 -12.37
CA ALA A 313 -0.26 -5.37 -12.11
C ALA A 313 -0.49 -5.07 -10.63
N GLY A 314 -0.25 -3.83 -10.20
CA GLY A 314 -0.49 -3.39 -8.83
C GLY A 314 0.68 -3.61 -7.88
N HIS A 315 0.40 -3.63 -6.58
CA HIS A 315 1.41 -3.64 -5.53
C HIS A 315 2.03 -5.02 -5.24
N TRP A 316 1.44 -6.09 -5.78
CA TRP A 316 1.96 -7.46 -5.67
C TRP A 316 3.05 -7.77 -6.71
N THR A 317 3.39 -6.82 -7.55
CA THR A 317 4.44 -6.90 -8.56
C THR A 317 5.33 -5.65 -8.54
N ARG A 318 6.13 -5.44 -9.57
CA ARG A 318 6.94 -4.24 -9.77
C ARG A 318 6.06 -3.04 -10.15
N PRO A 319 6.46 -1.81 -9.83
CA PRO A 319 7.62 -1.44 -9.01
C PRO A 319 7.36 -1.58 -7.51
N GLY A 320 6.12 -1.84 -7.06
CA GLY A 320 5.73 -2.01 -5.67
C GLY A 320 4.55 -1.12 -5.26
N PRO A 321 4.40 -0.80 -3.96
CA PRO A 321 3.28 -0.02 -3.44
C PRO A 321 3.39 1.49 -3.72
N GLY A 322 2.26 2.17 -3.56
CA GLY A 322 2.10 3.61 -3.76
C GLY A 322 1.33 3.93 -5.05
N ILE A 323 0.51 4.98 -5.02
CA ILE A 323 -0.39 5.33 -6.14
C ILE A 323 0.37 5.47 -7.46
N CYS A 324 1.46 6.25 -7.49
CA CYS A 324 2.29 6.42 -8.69
C CYS A 324 2.88 5.10 -9.18
N ALA A 325 3.30 4.24 -8.24
CA ALA A 325 3.90 2.94 -8.54
C ALA A 325 2.89 1.99 -9.18
N VAL A 326 1.67 1.88 -8.62
CA VAL A 326 0.64 0.97 -9.15
C VAL A 326 0.06 1.46 -10.49
N VAL A 327 -0.05 2.77 -10.69
CA VAL A 327 -0.41 3.36 -12.00
C VAL A 327 0.67 3.02 -13.04
N SER A 328 1.95 3.21 -12.70
CA SER A 328 3.07 2.83 -13.58
C SER A 328 3.08 1.33 -13.88
N SER A 329 2.71 0.50 -12.91
CA SER A 329 2.55 -0.94 -13.09
C SER A 329 1.53 -1.27 -14.18
N GLY A 330 0.34 -0.65 -14.12
CA GLY A 330 -0.70 -0.81 -15.14
C GLY A 330 -0.25 -0.36 -16.52
N TRP A 331 0.41 0.79 -16.60
CA TRP A 331 0.99 1.30 -17.85
C TRP A 331 2.01 0.34 -18.47
N ASN A 332 2.91 -0.20 -17.64
CA ASN A 332 3.92 -1.15 -18.10
C ASN A 332 3.29 -2.43 -18.65
N VAL A 333 2.26 -2.96 -18.00
CA VAL A 333 1.53 -4.15 -18.46
C VAL A 333 0.81 -3.89 -19.77
N ALA A 334 0.13 -2.75 -19.92
CA ALA A 334 -0.51 -2.36 -21.17
C ALA A 334 0.49 -2.34 -22.33
N ASN A 335 1.66 -1.73 -22.14
CA ASN A 335 2.73 -1.70 -23.15
C ASN A 335 3.28 -3.11 -23.48
N LEU A 336 3.35 -4.02 -22.48
CA LEU A 336 3.77 -5.41 -22.73
C LEU A 336 2.76 -6.15 -23.60
N ILE A 337 1.47 -6.00 -23.32
CA ILE A 337 0.39 -6.64 -24.09
C ILE A 337 0.36 -6.12 -25.53
N MET A 338 0.44 -4.78 -25.71
CA MET A 338 0.46 -4.17 -27.06
C MET A 338 1.64 -4.65 -27.92
N LYS A 339 2.83 -4.81 -27.31
CA LYS A 339 4.01 -5.32 -28.00
C LYS A 339 3.90 -6.79 -28.40
N ASN A 340 3.19 -7.58 -27.63
CA ASN A 340 3.00 -9.02 -27.90
C ASN A 340 1.82 -9.29 -28.83
N GLY A 341 0.84 -8.39 -28.92
CA GLY A 341 -0.34 -8.51 -29.82
C GLY A 341 -0.19 -7.85 -31.18
N GLY A 342 0.96 -7.23 -31.44
CA GLY A 342 1.26 -6.53 -32.71
C GLY A 342 2.07 -7.32 -33.72
N ASN A 343 2.01 -8.68 -33.67
CA ASN A 343 2.56 -9.57 -34.70
C ASN A 343 1.43 -10.19 -35.49
#